data_7185a9e307179eec30f963a96094b672
#
_entry.id   7185a9e307179eec30f963a96094b672
#
_cell.length_a   1.000
_cell.length_b   1.000
_cell.length_c   1.000
_cell.angle_alpha   90.00
_cell.angle_beta   90.00
_cell.angle_gamma   90.00
#
_symmetry.space_group_name_H-M   'P 1'
#
loop_
_entity.id
_entity.type
_entity.pdbx_description
1 polymer ?
#
loop_
_entity_poly.entity_id
_entity_poly.type
_entity_poly.pdbx_seq_one_letter_code
_entity_poly.pdbx_strand_id
1 'polypeptide(L)'
;MKTLAIVVPCYNEEETIHPFLEACQAVEKQIANQLAFNYYFVNDGSKDKTLEVLRQVSKQFENVHYLSFSRNFGKEAGLLAGLEAAQGDYVTVMDADLQDPPELLIEMYTKIQEGYDVVETRRADRKGEPPIRSIFAKTFYWLINKVSDTEMVDGARDFRLMTRQVVDAILELKEVNRFSKGLFSWVGFDVAYVSYENRERVAGETSWSFWKLLNYSLDGFINFSEVPLKLATWAGTFSFLISLVGIVFVIIRKLTIGGSVAGWASLVSIILFIGGIQLLALGIIGHYISKIFLETKKRPVYIIKEKG
;
A
#
# COMPACT_ATOMS: atom_id res chain seq x y z
N MET A 1 27.51 -13.24 -14.20
CA MET A 1 26.62 -13.70 -13.13
C MET A 1 25.58 -12.63 -12.94
N LYS A 2 24.30 -12.97 -12.81
CA LYS A 2 23.23 -12.00 -12.56
C LYS A 2 23.25 -11.57 -11.11
N THR A 3 22.71 -10.39 -10.82
CA THR A 3 22.68 -9.81 -9.48
C THR A 3 21.24 -9.62 -8.98
N LEU A 4 21.00 -10.00 -7.73
CA LEU A 4 19.74 -9.81 -7.02
C LEU A 4 19.93 -8.76 -5.92
N ALA A 5 19.21 -7.64 -6.00
CA ALA A 5 19.14 -6.66 -4.94
C ALA A 5 17.96 -6.98 -4.01
N ILE A 6 18.23 -7.11 -2.72
CA ILE A 6 17.23 -7.40 -1.67
C ILE A 6 16.99 -6.11 -0.89
N VAL A 7 15.82 -5.51 -1.06
CA VAL A 7 15.38 -4.29 -0.37
C VAL A 7 14.65 -4.68 0.90
N VAL A 8 15.12 -4.17 2.04
CA VAL A 8 14.62 -4.53 3.38
C VAL A 8 14.29 -3.26 4.17
N PRO A 9 13.01 -2.83 4.18
CA PRO A 9 12.58 -1.74 5.05
C PRO A 9 12.62 -2.17 6.52
N CYS A 10 13.25 -1.36 7.39
CA CYS A 10 13.44 -1.65 8.81
C CYS A 10 12.93 -0.50 9.68
N TYR A 11 12.17 -0.83 10.73
CA TYR A 11 11.78 0.11 11.77
C TYR A 11 11.71 -0.58 13.12
N ASN A 12 12.70 -0.35 14.00
CA ASN A 12 12.90 -1.05 15.26
C ASN A 12 13.03 -2.57 15.07
N GLU A 13 14.06 -2.96 14.32
CA GLU A 13 14.32 -4.34 13.89
C GLU A 13 15.73 -4.81 14.31
N GLU A 14 16.25 -4.30 15.46
CA GLU A 14 17.60 -4.62 15.94
C GLU A 14 17.86 -6.12 16.13
N GLU A 15 16.81 -6.89 16.45
CA GLU A 15 16.90 -8.33 16.70
C GLU A 15 16.76 -9.19 15.45
N THR A 16 16.21 -8.65 14.36
CA THR A 16 15.85 -9.42 13.13
C THR A 16 16.92 -9.37 12.05
N ILE A 17 17.78 -8.33 12.02
CA ILE A 17 18.75 -8.09 10.95
C ILE A 17 19.72 -9.25 10.79
N HIS A 18 20.34 -9.74 11.87
CA HIS A 18 21.29 -10.85 11.81
C HIS A 18 20.65 -12.16 11.38
N PRO A 19 19.52 -12.61 11.99
CA PRO A 19 18.81 -13.81 11.54
C PRO A 19 18.36 -13.72 10.06
N PHE A 20 17.91 -12.54 9.62
CA PHE A 20 17.53 -12.30 8.24
C PHE A 20 18.70 -12.50 7.27
N LEU A 21 19.86 -11.89 7.56
CA LEU A 21 21.07 -12.04 6.75
C LEU A 21 21.53 -13.50 6.68
N GLU A 22 21.56 -14.20 7.83
CA GLU A 22 21.95 -15.62 7.88
C GLU A 22 21.02 -16.49 7.01
N ALA A 23 19.70 -16.28 7.10
CA ALA A 23 18.73 -17.02 6.31
C ALA A 23 18.88 -16.74 4.80
N CYS A 24 19.05 -15.49 4.40
CA CYS A 24 19.26 -15.12 3.00
C CYS A 24 20.59 -15.64 2.47
N GLN A 25 21.68 -15.59 3.23
CA GLN A 25 22.99 -16.14 2.85
C GLN A 25 22.96 -17.67 2.69
N ALA A 26 22.13 -18.36 3.47
CA ALA A 26 21.91 -19.81 3.31
C ALA A 26 21.24 -20.12 1.96
N VAL A 27 20.32 -19.29 1.51
CA VAL A 27 19.70 -19.40 0.17
C VAL A 27 20.70 -19.03 -0.93
N GLU A 28 21.46 -17.95 -0.76
CA GLU A 28 22.47 -17.50 -1.71
C GLU A 28 23.48 -18.63 -2.03
N LYS A 29 23.95 -19.36 -1.00
CA LYS A 29 24.86 -20.48 -1.18
C LYS A 29 24.31 -21.59 -2.09
N GLN A 30 22.97 -21.78 -2.12
CA GLN A 30 22.33 -22.81 -2.95
C GLN A 30 22.28 -22.42 -4.44
N ILE A 31 22.25 -21.12 -4.74
CA ILE A 31 22.13 -20.58 -6.10
C ILE A 31 23.32 -19.67 -6.49
N ALA A 32 24.43 -19.77 -5.75
CA ALA A 32 25.63 -18.94 -5.95
C ALA A 32 26.22 -19.00 -7.36
N ASN A 33 25.94 -20.05 -8.13
CA ASN A 33 26.36 -20.18 -9.54
C ASN A 33 25.52 -19.34 -10.50
N GLN A 34 24.38 -18.82 -10.07
CA GLN A 34 23.39 -18.12 -10.90
C GLN A 34 23.20 -16.67 -10.49
N LEU A 35 23.10 -16.40 -9.17
CA LEU A 35 22.80 -15.10 -8.60
C LEU A 35 23.82 -14.73 -7.51
N ALA A 36 24.23 -13.44 -7.50
CA ALA A 36 24.92 -12.82 -6.38
C ALA A 36 23.93 -11.86 -5.68
N PHE A 37 23.91 -11.90 -4.35
CA PHE A 37 22.98 -11.09 -3.57
C PHE A 37 23.65 -9.79 -3.10
N ASN A 38 22.91 -8.67 -3.20
CA ASN A 38 23.22 -7.39 -2.58
C ASN A 38 22.06 -6.96 -1.69
N TYR A 39 22.35 -6.53 -0.48
CA TYR A 39 21.34 -6.18 0.51
C TYR A 39 21.25 -4.67 0.68
N TYR A 40 20.05 -4.12 0.63
CA TYR A 40 19.75 -2.70 0.78
C TYR A 40 18.76 -2.51 1.93
N PHE A 41 19.30 -2.30 3.14
CA PHE A 41 18.50 -2.03 4.32
C PHE A 41 18.11 -0.56 4.38
N VAL A 42 16.83 -0.28 4.61
CA VAL A 42 16.32 1.09 4.77
C VAL A 42 15.80 1.29 6.18
N ASN A 43 16.59 1.96 7.01
CA ASN A 43 16.21 2.31 8.37
C ASN A 43 15.29 3.53 8.39
N ASP A 44 14.01 3.32 8.66
CA ASP A 44 12.99 4.36 8.70
C ASP A 44 12.97 5.11 10.05
N GLY A 45 14.15 5.65 10.43
CA GLY A 45 14.29 6.46 11.65
C GLY A 45 13.99 5.69 12.93
N SER A 46 14.51 4.47 13.07
CA SER A 46 14.39 3.62 14.27
C SER A 46 14.85 4.32 15.54
N LYS A 47 14.27 3.94 16.66
CA LYS A 47 14.58 4.47 18.00
C LYS A 47 15.42 3.52 18.86
N ASP A 48 15.52 2.27 18.42
CA ASP A 48 16.34 1.21 19.00
C ASP A 48 17.75 1.20 18.39
N LYS A 49 18.49 0.10 18.54
CA LYS A 49 19.85 -0.06 18.01
C LYS A 49 19.91 -0.52 16.55
N THR A 50 18.78 -0.54 15.81
CA THR A 50 18.74 -0.95 14.40
C THR A 50 19.84 -0.28 13.56
N LEU A 51 20.04 1.05 13.70
CA LEU A 51 21.07 1.76 12.95
C LEU A 51 22.49 1.33 13.32
N GLU A 52 22.75 1.04 14.61
CA GLU A 52 24.05 0.57 15.07
C GLU A 52 24.37 -0.80 14.49
N VAL A 53 23.39 -1.71 14.48
CA VAL A 53 23.52 -3.04 13.88
C VAL A 53 23.79 -2.92 12.37
N LEU A 54 23.05 -2.07 11.64
CA LEU A 54 23.26 -1.85 10.20
C LEU A 54 24.67 -1.33 9.89
N ARG A 55 25.19 -0.40 10.69
CA ARG A 55 26.58 0.08 10.57
C ARG A 55 27.63 -1.01 10.80
N GLN A 56 27.34 -1.98 11.67
CA GLN A 56 28.24 -3.11 11.93
C GLN A 56 28.23 -4.11 10.78
N VAL A 57 27.05 -4.53 10.33
CA VAL A 57 26.95 -5.51 9.24
C VAL A 57 27.44 -4.96 7.91
N SER A 58 27.25 -3.67 7.61
CA SER A 58 27.77 -3.05 6.38
C SER A 58 29.31 -2.94 6.35
N LYS A 59 29.97 -2.87 7.52
CA LYS A 59 31.43 -2.96 7.61
C LYS A 59 31.96 -4.38 7.49
N GLN A 60 31.14 -5.36 7.86
CA GLN A 60 31.51 -6.77 7.87
C GLN A 60 31.32 -7.43 6.49
N PHE A 61 30.31 -6.98 5.72
CA PHE A 61 29.92 -7.54 4.43
C PHE A 61 29.89 -6.44 3.35
N GLU A 62 30.71 -6.57 2.32
CA GLU A 62 30.81 -5.57 1.23
C GLU A 62 29.51 -5.46 0.40
N ASN A 63 28.68 -6.51 0.37
CA ASN A 63 27.42 -6.57 -0.34
C ASN A 63 26.22 -6.10 0.52
N VAL A 64 26.45 -5.53 1.71
CA VAL A 64 25.42 -4.99 2.59
C VAL A 64 25.50 -3.47 2.63
N HIS A 65 24.46 -2.83 2.13
CA HIS A 65 24.30 -1.38 2.09
C HIS A 65 23.13 -0.95 2.99
N TYR A 66 23.20 0.26 3.54
CA TYR A 66 22.08 0.82 4.28
C TYR A 66 21.83 2.30 3.96
N LEU A 67 20.56 2.68 4.10
CA LEU A 67 20.07 4.05 4.11
C LEU A 67 19.39 4.30 5.44
N SER A 68 19.66 5.42 6.10
CA SER A 68 18.97 5.80 7.33
C SER A 68 18.30 7.15 7.17
N PHE A 69 17.01 7.22 7.47
CA PHE A 69 16.22 8.43 7.39
C PHE A 69 16.42 9.35 8.58
N SER A 70 16.14 10.64 8.40
CA SER A 70 16.22 11.65 9.47
C SER A 70 15.14 11.48 10.55
N ARG A 71 14.03 10.84 10.22
CA ARG A 71 12.90 10.47 11.08
C ARG A 71 12.11 9.33 10.44
N ASN A 72 11.08 8.83 11.12
CA ASN A 72 10.14 7.90 10.50
C ASN A 72 9.29 8.62 9.43
N PHE A 73 9.34 8.12 8.18
CA PHE A 73 8.57 8.55 7.02
C PHE A 73 7.55 7.51 6.57
N GLY A 74 7.60 6.30 7.13
CA GLY A 74 6.69 5.20 6.84
C GLY A 74 7.21 4.18 5.83
N LYS A 75 6.60 2.98 5.84
CA LYS A 75 7.02 1.83 5.02
C LYS A 75 7.09 2.16 3.53
N GLU A 76 6.12 2.92 3.00
CA GLU A 76 6.07 3.32 1.59
C GLU A 76 7.30 4.14 1.17
N ALA A 77 7.75 5.05 2.03
CA ALA A 77 8.97 5.81 1.81
C ALA A 77 10.23 4.91 1.85
N GLY A 78 10.24 3.94 2.78
CA GLY A 78 11.30 2.93 2.87
C GLY A 78 11.41 2.07 1.61
N LEU A 79 10.28 1.62 1.09
CA LEU A 79 10.20 0.86 -0.17
C LEU A 79 10.75 1.68 -1.35
N LEU A 80 10.28 2.92 -1.51
CA LEU A 80 10.74 3.80 -2.57
C LEU A 80 12.27 4.01 -2.52
N ALA A 81 12.80 4.39 -1.35
CA ALA A 81 14.23 4.66 -1.17
C ALA A 81 15.08 3.41 -1.43
N GLY A 82 14.60 2.25 -1.00
CA GLY A 82 15.27 0.98 -1.25
C GLY A 82 15.28 0.62 -2.73
N LEU A 83 14.17 0.78 -3.45
CA LEU A 83 14.09 0.54 -4.89
C LEU A 83 14.97 1.51 -5.69
N GLU A 84 15.04 2.80 -5.29
CA GLU A 84 15.92 3.80 -5.91
C GLU A 84 17.40 3.49 -5.70
N ALA A 85 17.78 2.96 -4.54
CA ALA A 85 19.16 2.62 -4.22
C ALA A 85 19.59 1.26 -4.79
N ALA A 86 18.64 0.34 -4.96
CA ALA A 86 18.90 -1.03 -5.37
C ALA A 86 19.52 -1.12 -6.77
N GLN A 87 20.70 -1.70 -6.87
CA GLN A 87 21.38 -1.99 -8.12
C GLN A 87 21.42 -3.50 -8.33
N GLY A 88 20.85 -3.96 -9.43
CA GLY A 88 20.80 -5.39 -9.77
C GLY A 88 19.96 -5.67 -11.00
N ASP A 89 20.19 -6.84 -11.62
CA ASP A 89 19.38 -7.35 -12.73
C ASP A 89 17.96 -7.66 -12.27
N TYR A 90 17.86 -8.09 -11.01
CA TYR A 90 16.59 -8.39 -10.33
C TYR A 90 16.55 -7.67 -8.99
N VAL A 91 15.35 -7.33 -8.55
CA VAL A 91 15.13 -6.69 -7.26
C VAL A 91 14.00 -7.41 -6.54
N THR A 92 14.21 -7.69 -5.26
CA THR A 92 13.18 -8.24 -4.38
C THR A 92 12.97 -7.32 -3.19
N VAL A 93 11.74 -7.28 -2.68
CA VAL A 93 11.38 -6.61 -1.43
C VAL A 93 11.05 -7.68 -0.41
N MET A 94 11.63 -7.59 0.78
CA MET A 94 11.40 -8.53 1.88
C MET A 94 11.30 -7.78 3.21
N ASP A 95 10.40 -8.21 4.09
CA ASP A 95 10.36 -7.75 5.47
C ASP A 95 11.43 -8.49 6.31
N ALA A 96 12.06 -7.79 7.27
CA ALA A 96 13.14 -8.36 8.08
C ALA A 96 12.70 -9.44 9.07
N ASP A 97 11.38 -9.60 9.32
CA ASP A 97 10.79 -10.45 10.36
C ASP A 97 10.72 -11.95 10.02
N LEU A 98 11.20 -12.35 8.83
CA LEU A 98 11.21 -13.73 8.30
C LEU A 98 9.84 -14.42 8.27
N GLN A 99 8.72 -13.65 8.29
CA GLN A 99 7.40 -14.23 8.04
C GLN A 99 7.28 -14.79 6.61
N ASP A 100 8.00 -14.19 5.69
CA ASP A 100 8.10 -14.60 4.30
C ASP A 100 9.42 -15.38 4.12
N PRO A 101 9.36 -16.71 3.82
CA PRO A 101 10.56 -17.55 3.79
C PRO A 101 11.52 -17.17 2.64
N PRO A 102 12.80 -16.85 2.90
CA PRO A 102 13.77 -16.52 1.86
C PRO A 102 13.99 -17.64 0.85
N GLU A 103 13.74 -18.90 1.22
CA GLU A 103 13.89 -20.08 0.36
C GLU A 103 13.00 -20.02 -0.90
N LEU A 104 11.89 -19.25 -0.83
CA LEU A 104 11.01 -19.03 -1.97
C LEU A 104 11.70 -18.31 -3.13
N LEU A 105 12.78 -17.56 -2.87
CA LEU A 105 13.57 -16.89 -3.91
C LEU A 105 14.05 -17.86 -5.00
N ILE A 106 14.31 -19.12 -4.67
CA ILE A 106 14.75 -20.15 -5.64
C ILE A 106 13.62 -20.44 -6.64
N GLU A 107 12.40 -20.67 -6.14
CA GLU A 107 11.24 -20.92 -6.99
C GLU A 107 10.85 -19.64 -7.77
N MET A 108 10.89 -18.49 -7.11
CA MET A 108 10.59 -17.20 -7.75
C MET A 108 11.58 -16.92 -8.89
N TYR A 109 12.87 -17.18 -8.67
CA TYR A 109 13.88 -17.01 -9.72
C TYR A 109 13.63 -17.96 -10.91
N THR A 110 13.23 -19.21 -10.65
CA THR A 110 12.87 -20.15 -11.72
C THR A 110 11.74 -19.59 -12.58
N LYS A 111 10.69 -19.01 -11.97
CA LYS A 111 9.59 -18.39 -12.71
C LYS A 111 10.02 -17.17 -13.53
N ILE A 112 10.94 -16.36 -13.02
CA ILE A 112 11.54 -15.26 -13.81
C ILE A 112 12.27 -15.84 -15.05
N GLN A 113 12.97 -16.98 -14.92
CA GLN A 113 13.62 -17.64 -16.06
C GLN A 113 12.62 -18.24 -17.06
N GLU A 114 11.39 -18.53 -16.64
CA GLU A 114 10.27 -18.95 -17.51
C GLU A 114 9.70 -17.79 -18.33
N GLY A 115 10.10 -16.54 -18.04
CA GLY A 115 9.73 -15.35 -18.81
C GLY A 115 8.74 -14.41 -18.11
N TYR A 116 8.40 -14.65 -16.84
CA TYR A 116 7.60 -13.70 -16.06
C TYR A 116 8.43 -12.48 -15.64
N ASP A 117 7.80 -11.32 -15.60
CA ASP A 117 8.46 -10.06 -15.20
C ASP A 117 8.45 -9.86 -13.69
N VAL A 118 7.40 -10.36 -13.03
CA VAL A 118 7.18 -10.26 -11.59
C VAL A 118 6.76 -11.62 -11.03
N VAL A 119 7.31 -12.01 -9.90
CA VAL A 119 6.83 -13.15 -9.13
C VAL A 119 6.48 -12.71 -7.74
N GLU A 120 5.21 -12.84 -7.36
CA GLU A 120 4.68 -12.43 -6.06
C GLU A 120 4.44 -13.64 -5.17
N THR A 121 4.68 -13.46 -3.88
CA THR A 121 4.28 -14.47 -2.91
C THR A 121 2.84 -14.25 -2.47
N ARG A 122 2.11 -15.35 -2.31
CA ARG A 122 0.73 -15.35 -1.84
C ARG A 122 0.56 -16.32 -0.69
N ARG A 123 -0.10 -15.89 0.39
CA ARG A 123 -0.47 -16.81 1.46
C ARG A 123 -1.52 -17.80 0.96
N ALA A 124 -1.26 -19.09 1.18
CA ALA A 124 -2.18 -20.18 0.79
C ALA A 124 -3.47 -20.13 1.63
N ASP A 125 -3.38 -19.71 2.90
CA ASP A 125 -4.53 -19.60 3.80
C ASP A 125 -4.41 -18.40 4.75
N ARG A 126 -5.49 -18.14 5.47
CA ARG A 126 -5.58 -17.11 6.52
C ARG A 126 -5.66 -17.70 7.93
N LYS A 127 -5.13 -18.90 8.14
CA LYS A 127 -5.12 -19.53 9.46
C LYS A 127 -4.37 -18.64 10.45
N GLY A 128 -4.97 -18.44 11.64
CA GLY A 128 -4.42 -17.58 12.68
C GLY A 128 -4.82 -16.10 12.59
N GLU A 129 -5.53 -15.65 11.54
CA GLU A 129 -6.06 -14.27 11.52
C GLU A 129 -7.42 -14.20 12.23
N PRO A 130 -7.70 -13.11 13.00
CA PRO A 130 -9.03 -12.87 13.55
C PRO A 130 -10.08 -12.83 12.42
N PRO A 131 -11.25 -13.50 12.57
CA PRO A 131 -12.24 -13.62 11.50
C PRO A 131 -12.78 -12.27 11.02
N ILE A 132 -12.91 -11.28 11.91
CA ILE A 132 -13.32 -9.91 11.56
C ILE A 132 -12.31 -9.26 10.60
N ARG A 133 -11.01 -9.43 10.84
CA ARG A 133 -9.95 -8.88 9.97
C ARG A 133 -9.97 -9.53 8.60
N SER A 134 -10.19 -10.84 8.54
CA SER A 134 -10.29 -11.59 7.28
C SER A 134 -11.51 -11.16 6.45
N ILE A 135 -12.68 -10.97 7.07
CA ILE A 135 -13.90 -10.49 6.40
C ILE A 135 -13.66 -9.07 5.85
N PHE A 136 -13.09 -8.18 6.69
CA PHE A 136 -12.80 -6.81 6.28
C PHE A 136 -11.85 -6.76 5.07
N ALA A 137 -10.77 -7.56 5.09
CA ALA A 137 -9.82 -7.61 3.98
C ALA A 137 -10.47 -8.15 2.70
N LYS A 138 -11.26 -9.26 2.76
CA LYS A 138 -11.98 -9.78 1.60
C LYS A 138 -12.95 -8.77 1.01
N THR A 139 -13.70 -8.06 1.88
CA THR A 139 -14.63 -7.02 1.45
C THR A 139 -13.88 -5.86 0.79
N PHE A 140 -12.74 -5.46 1.34
CA PHE A 140 -11.89 -4.42 0.74
C PHE A 140 -11.40 -4.83 -0.66
N TYR A 141 -10.81 -6.02 -0.83
CA TYR A 141 -10.32 -6.48 -2.13
C TYR A 141 -11.45 -6.65 -3.15
N TRP A 142 -12.60 -7.19 -2.72
CA TRP A 142 -13.76 -7.28 -3.58
C TRP A 142 -14.26 -5.90 -4.04
N LEU A 143 -14.32 -4.93 -3.13
CA LEU A 143 -14.79 -3.59 -3.45
C LEU A 143 -13.80 -2.85 -4.34
N ILE A 144 -12.50 -2.85 -4.01
CA ILE A 144 -11.48 -2.14 -4.79
C ILE A 144 -11.38 -2.70 -6.21
N ASN A 145 -11.41 -4.02 -6.39
CA ASN A 145 -11.39 -4.65 -7.72
C ASN A 145 -12.66 -4.39 -8.55
N LYS A 146 -13.77 -4.04 -7.91
CA LYS A 146 -15.00 -3.66 -8.64
C LYS A 146 -14.98 -2.20 -9.11
N VAL A 147 -14.19 -1.35 -8.47
CA VAL A 147 -14.23 0.12 -8.68
C VAL A 147 -12.91 0.71 -9.17
N SER A 148 -11.84 -0.07 -9.17
CA SER A 148 -10.52 0.29 -9.69
C SER A 148 -10.30 -0.39 -11.03
N ASP A 149 -9.59 0.29 -11.93
CA ASP A 149 -9.12 -0.29 -13.19
C ASP A 149 -7.89 -1.21 -12.98
N THR A 150 -7.37 -1.28 -11.75
CA THR A 150 -6.21 -2.08 -11.37
C THR A 150 -6.65 -3.27 -10.53
N GLU A 151 -6.38 -4.50 -10.99
CA GLU A 151 -6.69 -5.72 -10.25
C GLU A 151 -5.70 -5.94 -9.11
N MET A 152 -6.21 -5.99 -7.89
CA MET A 152 -5.41 -6.27 -6.68
C MET A 152 -5.71 -7.67 -6.18
N VAL A 153 -4.68 -8.52 -6.10
CA VAL A 153 -4.84 -9.91 -5.69
C VAL A 153 -4.93 -10.02 -4.16
N ASP A 154 -6.01 -10.66 -3.67
CA ASP A 154 -6.16 -10.93 -2.23
C ASP A 154 -5.08 -11.91 -1.74
N GLY A 155 -4.45 -11.56 -0.62
CA GLY A 155 -3.38 -12.36 -0.02
C GLY A 155 -1.99 -12.11 -0.62
N ALA A 156 -1.84 -11.27 -1.65
CA ALA A 156 -0.53 -10.85 -2.15
C ALA A 156 0.26 -10.11 -1.05
N ARG A 157 1.55 -10.49 -0.94
CA ARG A 157 2.48 -9.93 0.05
C ARG A 157 3.36 -8.88 -0.61
N ASP A 158 4.11 -8.17 0.23
CA ASP A 158 5.14 -7.24 -0.25
C ASP A 158 6.36 -7.99 -0.80
N PHE A 159 6.57 -9.25 -0.37
CA PHE A 159 7.63 -10.11 -0.86
C PHE A 159 7.37 -10.49 -2.33
N ARG A 160 8.14 -9.89 -3.20
CA ARG A 160 8.08 -10.07 -4.66
C ARG A 160 9.46 -9.98 -5.28
N LEU A 161 9.67 -10.73 -6.35
CA LEU A 161 10.87 -10.67 -7.19
C LEU A 161 10.50 -10.01 -8.52
N MET A 162 11.25 -9.00 -8.92
CA MET A 162 10.97 -8.16 -10.09
C MET A 162 12.20 -8.08 -11.00
N THR A 163 11.98 -8.01 -12.30
CA THR A 163 13.03 -7.63 -13.26
C THR A 163 13.38 -6.15 -13.09
N ARG A 164 14.57 -5.74 -13.51
CA ARG A 164 15.00 -4.34 -13.49
C ARG A 164 14.02 -3.42 -14.25
N GLN A 165 13.49 -3.89 -15.37
CA GLN A 165 12.52 -3.15 -16.19
C GLN A 165 11.27 -2.79 -15.39
N VAL A 166 10.74 -3.71 -14.59
CA VAL A 166 9.57 -3.45 -13.72
C VAL A 166 9.89 -2.38 -12.69
N VAL A 167 11.05 -2.50 -12.05
CA VAL A 167 11.47 -1.54 -11.01
C VAL A 167 11.66 -0.14 -11.62
N ASP A 168 12.26 -0.03 -12.78
CA ASP A 168 12.43 1.24 -13.48
C ASP A 168 11.08 1.89 -13.81
N ALA A 169 10.10 1.10 -14.29
CA ALA A 169 8.74 1.58 -14.53
C ALA A 169 8.05 2.06 -13.23
N ILE A 170 8.23 1.35 -12.12
CA ILE A 170 7.70 1.74 -10.81
C ILE A 170 8.33 3.05 -10.31
N LEU A 171 9.62 3.27 -10.59
CA LEU A 171 10.36 4.47 -10.21
C LEU A 171 9.99 5.70 -11.06
N GLU A 172 9.41 5.52 -12.25
CA GLU A 172 8.83 6.61 -13.03
C GLU A 172 7.57 7.20 -12.38
N LEU A 173 6.87 6.43 -11.53
CA LEU A 173 5.70 6.87 -10.80
C LEU A 173 6.13 7.73 -9.59
N LYS A 174 6.01 9.05 -9.73
CA LYS A 174 6.51 10.04 -8.74
C LYS A 174 5.46 10.50 -7.73
N GLU A 175 4.47 9.71 -7.47
CA GLU A 175 3.42 10.01 -6.50
C GLU A 175 4.00 10.16 -5.09
N VAL A 176 3.63 11.23 -4.39
CA VAL A 176 4.01 11.47 -2.98
C VAL A 176 3.16 10.59 -2.05
N ASN A 177 1.87 10.44 -2.38
CA ASN A 177 0.95 9.59 -1.63
C ASN A 177 0.93 8.18 -2.20
N ARG A 178 2.02 7.44 -1.98
CA ARG A 178 2.22 6.10 -2.54
C ARG A 178 1.35 5.05 -1.86
N PHE A 179 0.84 4.13 -2.66
CA PHE A 179 0.22 2.88 -2.23
C PHE A 179 0.84 1.75 -3.05
N SER A 180 1.96 1.23 -2.59
CA SER A 180 2.83 0.33 -3.37
C SER A 180 2.09 -0.87 -3.94
N LYS A 181 1.15 -1.48 -3.20
CA LYS A 181 0.35 -2.62 -3.71
C LYS A 181 -0.42 -2.28 -4.98
N GLY A 182 -0.99 -1.09 -5.05
CA GLY A 182 -1.67 -0.62 -6.24
C GLY A 182 -0.70 -0.26 -7.37
N LEU A 183 0.41 0.43 -7.05
CA LEU A 183 1.41 0.83 -8.03
C LEU A 183 2.06 -0.37 -8.72
N PHE A 184 2.39 -1.42 -7.96
CA PHE A 184 2.96 -2.65 -8.52
C PHE A 184 2.01 -3.36 -9.49
N SER A 185 0.71 -3.36 -9.22
CA SER A 185 -0.28 -3.92 -10.14
C SER A 185 -0.56 -2.98 -11.33
N TRP A 186 -0.49 -1.66 -11.11
CA TRP A 186 -0.83 -0.66 -12.12
C TRP A 186 0.14 -0.66 -13.31
N VAL A 187 1.42 -1.00 -13.10
CA VAL A 187 2.41 -1.04 -14.19
C VAL A 187 2.16 -2.15 -15.21
N GLY A 188 1.30 -3.16 -14.91
CA GLY A 188 0.71 -4.08 -15.88
C GLY A 188 1.65 -5.12 -16.49
N PHE A 189 2.74 -5.49 -15.81
CA PHE A 189 3.65 -6.55 -16.24
C PHE A 189 3.11 -7.96 -15.98
N ASP A 190 3.71 -8.97 -16.61
CA ASP A 190 3.32 -10.36 -16.44
C ASP A 190 3.71 -10.90 -15.05
N VAL A 191 2.69 -11.33 -14.28
CA VAL A 191 2.85 -11.73 -12.87
C VAL A 191 2.60 -13.21 -12.68
N ALA A 192 3.54 -13.91 -12.05
CA ALA A 192 3.34 -15.26 -11.51
C ALA A 192 3.19 -15.22 -9.97
N TYR A 193 2.56 -16.26 -9.42
CA TYR A 193 2.35 -16.37 -7.97
C TYR A 193 2.99 -17.63 -7.42
N VAL A 194 3.65 -17.49 -6.26
CA VAL A 194 4.16 -18.59 -5.44
C VAL A 194 3.38 -18.62 -4.14
N SER A 195 2.67 -19.71 -3.88
CA SER A 195 1.86 -19.88 -2.68
C SER A 195 2.65 -20.55 -1.57
N TYR A 196 2.57 -20.04 -0.34
CA TYR A 196 3.24 -20.62 0.80
C TYR A 196 2.37 -20.58 2.06
N GLU A 197 2.68 -21.44 3.04
CA GLU A 197 2.06 -21.42 4.35
C GLU A 197 2.70 -20.36 5.24
N ASN A 198 1.87 -19.61 5.99
CA ASN A 198 2.34 -18.53 6.84
C ASN A 198 3.24 -19.05 7.96
N ARG A 199 4.40 -18.40 8.17
CA ARG A 199 5.28 -18.64 9.32
C ARG A 199 5.04 -17.59 10.42
N GLU A 200 5.25 -17.97 11.67
CA GLU A 200 5.26 -17.01 12.78
C GLU A 200 6.49 -16.11 12.69
N ARG A 201 6.38 -14.90 13.22
CA ARG A 201 7.51 -13.96 13.30
C ARG A 201 8.61 -14.52 14.19
N VAL A 202 9.85 -14.32 13.78
CA VAL A 202 11.02 -14.70 14.59
C VAL A 202 11.17 -13.75 15.78
N ALA A 203 10.91 -12.43 15.58
CA ALA A 203 10.94 -11.40 16.61
C ALA A 203 10.07 -10.19 16.20
N GLY A 204 9.90 -9.24 17.13
CA GLY A 204 9.17 -7.99 16.90
C GLY A 204 7.64 -8.07 17.08
N GLU A 205 7.01 -6.91 17.23
CA GLU A 205 5.56 -6.76 17.40
C GLU A 205 4.91 -6.12 16.18
N THR A 206 3.61 -6.43 15.94
CA THR A 206 2.88 -5.77 14.84
C THR A 206 2.63 -4.30 15.14
N SER A 207 3.11 -3.41 14.29
CA SER A 207 2.89 -1.97 14.38
C SER A 207 1.52 -1.51 13.84
N TRP A 208 0.73 -2.43 13.27
CA TRP A 208 -0.54 -2.13 12.61
C TRP A 208 -1.73 -2.25 13.56
N SER A 209 -2.30 -1.11 13.97
CA SER A 209 -3.61 -1.05 14.65
C SER A 209 -4.74 -1.10 13.62
N PHE A 210 -5.96 -1.45 14.09
CA PHE A 210 -7.17 -1.45 13.25
C PHE A 210 -7.39 -0.11 12.54
N TRP A 211 -7.23 1.01 13.22
CA TRP A 211 -7.39 2.34 12.65
C TRP A 211 -6.34 2.67 11.58
N LYS A 212 -5.09 2.25 11.78
CA LYS A 212 -4.04 2.41 10.76
C LYS A 212 -4.37 1.60 9.51
N LEU A 213 -4.86 0.36 9.68
CA LEU A 213 -5.24 -0.49 8.57
C LEU A 213 -6.44 0.08 7.80
N LEU A 214 -7.44 0.61 8.52
CA LEU A 214 -8.59 1.26 7.92
C LEU A 214 -8.19 2.50 7.10
N ASN A 215 -7.36 3.39 7.67
CA ASN A 215 -6.88 4.58 6.97
C ASN A 215 -6.05 4.20 5.73
N TYR A 216 -5.17 3.22 5.83
CA TYR A 216 -4.39 2.71 4.70
C TYR A 216 -5.29 2.15 3.58
N SER A 217 -6.35 1.45 3.96
CA SER A 217 -7.35 0.93 3.01
C SER A 217 -8.13 2.07 2.33
N LEU A 218 -8.53 3.10 3.08
CA LEU A 218 -9.19 4.29 2.54
C LEU A 218 -8.27 5.07 1.59
N ASP A 219 -6.99 5.22 1.94
CA ASP A 219 -6.00 5.84 1.07
C ASP A 219 -5.83 5.07 -0.24
N GLY A 220 -5.73 3.74 -0.17
CA GLY A 220 -5.71 2.88 -1.37
C GLY A 220 -6.96 3.05 -2.23
N PHE A 221 -8.14 3.12 -1.60
CA PHE A 221 -9.40 3.29 -2.32
C PHE A 221 -9.49 4.64 -3.04
N ILE A 222 -9.03 5.72 -2.40
CA ILE A 222 -9.06 7.07 -2.98
C ILE A 222 -8.02 7.23 -4.08
N ASN A 223 -6.85 6.63 -3.94
CA ASN A 223 -5.77 6.73 -4.93
C ASN A 223 -6.09 5.98 -6.23
N PHE A 224 -6.86 4.90 -6.16
CA PHE A 224 -7.14 4.02 -7.32
C PHE A 224 -8.62 3.98 -7.71
N SER A 225 -9.47 4.89 -7.21
CA SER A 225 -10.88 4.91 -7.55
C SER A 225 -11.49 6.31 -7.51
N GLU A 226 -12.26 6.65 -8.53
CA GLU A 226 -13.08 7.86 -8.58
C GLU A 226 -14.50 7.64 -8.04
N VAL A 227 -14.84 6.42 -7.62
CA VAL A 227 -16.21 6.06 -7.21
C VAL A 227 -16.72 6.90 -6.05
N PRO A 228 -15.95 7.27 -5.02
CA PRO A 228 -16.43 8.17 -3.98
C PRO A 228 -16.89 9.53 -4.52
N LEU A 229 -16.17 10.10 -5.51
CA LEU A 229 -16.57 11.35 -6.17
C LEU A 229 -17.83 11.15 -7.00
N LYS A 230 -17.92 10.06 -7.76
CA LYS A 230 -19.12 9.71 -8.55
C LYS A 230 -20.33 9.53 -7.64
N LEU A 231 -20.19 8.88 -6.48
CA LEU A 231 -21.28 8.74 -5.50
C LEU A 231 -21.73 10.08 -4.94
N ALA A 232 -20.81 10.99 -4.61
CA ALA A 232 -21.16 12.34 -4.17
C ALA A 232 -21.92 13.10 -5.27
N THR A 233 -21.50 13.00 -6.54
CA THR A 233 -22.16 13.60 -7.70
C THR A 233 -23.56 13.02 -7.91
N TRP A 234 -23.72 11.69 -7.88
CA TRP A 234 -25.01 11.04 -8.01
C TRP A 234 -25.98 11.39 -6.88
N ALA A 235 -25.49 11.41 -5.63
CA ALA A 235 -26.30 11.82 -4.46
C ALA A 235 -26.79 13.27 -4.61
N GLY A 236 -25.91 14.18 -5.04
CA GLY A 236 -26.26 15.57 -5.31
C GLY A 236 -27.29 15.71 -6.44
N THR A 237 -27.06 15.03 -7.55
CA THR A 237 -27.99 15.05 -8.71
C THR A 237 -29.36 14.52 -8.34
N PHE A 238 -29.41 13.38 -7.61
CA PHE A 238 -30.67 12.79 -7.16
C PHE A 238 -31.42 13.69 -6.20
N SER A 239 -30.73 14.28 -5.22
CA SER A 239 -31.31 15.25 -4.30
C SER A 239 -31.85 16.48 -5.03
N PHE A 240 -31.13 16.98 -6.03
CA PHE A 240 -31.59 18.10 -6.86
C PHE A 240 -32.89 17.78 -7.63
N LEU A 241 -32.96 16.60 -8.26
CA LEU A 241 -34.16 16.18 -8.98
C LEU A 241 -35.37 16.00 -8.06
N ILE A 242 -35.19 15.42 -6.88
CA ILE A 242 -36.25 15.31 -5.88
C ILE A 242 -36.71 16.70 -5.43
N SER A 243 -35.78 17.61 -5.22
CA SER A 243 -36.08 19.01 -4.83
C SER A 243 -36.94 19.71 -5.88
N LEU A 244 -36.62 19.55 -7.19
CA LEU A 244 -37.45 20.11 -8.28
C LEU A 244 -38.88 19.57 -8.24
N VAL A 245 -39.04 18.25 -8.11
CA VAL A 245 -40.37 17.62 -8.01
C VAL A 245 -41.12 18.14 -6.77
N GLY A 246 -40.42 18.28 -5.63
CA GLY A 246 -40.98 18.81 -4.40
C GLY A 246 -41.46 20.26 -4.54
N ILE A 247 -40.67 21.11 -5.19
CA ILE A 247 -41.05 22.51 -5.47
C ILE A 247 -42.32 22.58 -6.32
N VAL A 248 -42.35 21.81 -7.44
CA VAL A 248 -43.51 21.75 -8.32
C VAL A 248 -44.76 21.28 -7.54
N PHE A 249 -44.63 20.23 -6.75
CA PHE A 249 -45.72 19.72 -5.90
C PHE A 249 -46.24 20.77 -4.92
N VAL A 250 -45.37 21.49 -4.24
CA VAL A 250 -45.77 22.56 -3.31
C VAL A 250 -46.49 23.69 -4.01
N ILE A 251 -46.03 24.13 -5.20
CA ILE A 251 -46.68 25.16 -6.01
C ILE A 251 -48.08 24.72 -6.45
N ILE A 252 -48.21 23.52 -7.02
CA ILE A 252 -49.51 22.99 -7.47
C ILE A 252 -50.49 22.91 -6.30
N ARG A 253 -50.04 22.35 -5.17
CA ARG A 253 -50.87 22.21 -3.96
C ARG A 253 -51.35 23.57 -3.44
N LYS A 254 -50.48 24.59 -3.43
CA LYS A 254 -50.84 25.94 -3.03
C LYS A 254 -51.90 26.58 -3.94
N LEU A 255 -51.78 26.35 -5.24
CA LEU A 255 -52.71 26.89 -6.26
C LEU A 255 -54.08 26.20 -6.26
N THR A 256 -54.13 24.89 -5.92
CA THR A 256 -55.35 24.06 -6.03
C THR A 256 -56.14 23.97 -4.72
N ILE A 257 -55.44 23.83 -3.57
CA ILE A 257 -56.10 23.48 -2.30
C ILE A 257 -56.17 24.69 -1.35
N GLY A 258 -55.22 25.61 -1.47
CA GLY A 258 -55.12 26.75 -0.54
C GLY A 258 -54.72 26.33 0.90
N GLY A 259 -54.30 27.28 1.70
CA GLY A 259 -53.98 27.01 3.10
C GLY A 259 -52.50 26.83 3.39
N SER A 260 -52.09 27.18 4.61
CA SER A 260 -50.74 27.00 5.13
C SER A 260 -50.56 25.56 5.61
N VAL A 261 -49.52 24.89 5.15
CA VAL A 261 -49.18 23.54 5.59
C VAL A 261 -48.52 23.61 6.96
N ALA A 262 -49.14 22.98 7.97
CA ALA A 262 -48.44 22.65 9.22
C ALA A 262 -47.29 21.70 8.88
N GLY A 263 -46.07 22.20 8.77
CA GLY A 263 -44.97 21.37 8.22
C GLY A 263 -43.59 21.72 8.80
N TRP A 264 -43.52 22.35 9.96
CA TRP A 264 -42.23 22.74 10.55
C TRP A 264 -41.29 21.55 10.72
N ALA A 265 -41.80 20.44 11.29
CA ALA A 265 -40.99 19.23 11.48
C ALA A 265 -40.49 18.62 10.16
N SER A 266 -41.35 18.58 9.14
CA SER A 266 -40.99 18.10 7.82
C SER A 266 -39.96 19.00 7.15
N LEU A 267 -40.12 20.32 7.27
CA LEU A 267 -39.15 21.29 6.71
C LEU A 267 -37.78 21.13 7.34
N VAL A 268 -37.70 21.04 8.67
CA VAL A 268 -36.45 20.87 9.42
C VAL A 268 -35.79 19.52 9.03
N SER A 269 -36.58 18.46 8.92
CA SER A 269 -36.04 17.12 8.53
C SER A 269 -35.44 17.16 7.11
N ILE A 270 -36.10 17.79 6.15
CA ILE A 270 -35.60 17.93 4.79
C ILE A 270 -34.33 18.78 4.74
N ILE A 271 -34.28 19.88 5.46
CA ILE A 271 -33.11 20.78 5.54
C ILE A 271 -31.91 20.00 6.14
N LEU A 272 -32.12 19.30 7.25
CA LEU A 272 -31.07 18.49 7.89
C LEU A 272 -30.58 17.37 6.99
N PHE A 273 -31.49 16.69 6.26
CA PHE A 273 -31.13 15.62 5.34
C PHE A 273 -30.29 16.12 4.17
N ILE A 274 -30.76 17.20 3.50
CA ILE A 274 -30.03 17.82 2.39
C ILE A 274 -28.69 18.39 2.87
N GLY A 275 -28.68 19.08 4.02
CA GLY A 275 -27.45 19.60 4.64
C GLY A 275 -26.45 18.48 4.97
N GLY A 276 -26.93 17.35 5.48
CA GLY A 276 -26.10 16.16 5.74
C GLY A 276 -25.45 15.61 4.48
N ILE A 277 -26.21 15.47 3.39
CA ILE A 277 -25.68 15.02 2.08
C ILE A 277 -24.65 16.01 1.54
N GLN A 278 -24.92 17.31 1.64
CA GLN A 278 -23.98 18.35 1.19
C GLN A 278 -22.66 18.30 1.98
N LEU A 279 -22.72 18.18 3.31
CA LEU A 279 -21.53 18.06 4.16
C LEU A 279 -20.75 16.79 3.86
N LEU A 280 -21.42 15.66 3.60
CA LEU A 280 -20.77 14.42 3.20
C LEU A 280 -20.04 14.58 1.85
N ALA A 281 -20.70 15.17 0.85
CA ALA A 281 -20.11 15.44 -0.45
C ALA A 281 -18.89 16.36 -0.36
N LEU A 282 -18.99 17.44 0.43
CA LEU A 282 -17.87 18.36 0.69
C LEU A 282 -16.72 17.65 1.40
N GLY A 283 -17.00 16.75 2.34
CA GLY A 283 -16.00 15.93 3.01
C GLY A 283 -15.22 15.04 2.04
N ILE A 284 -15.92 14.37 1.13
CA ILE A 284 -15.29 13.54 0.07
C ILE A 284 -14.41 14.41 -0.83
N ILE A 285 -14.95 15.52 -1.36
CA ILE A 285 -14.19 16.46 -2.20
C ILE A 285 -12.98 17.00 -1.46
N GLY A 286 -13.14 17.41 -0.19
CA GLY A 286 -12.05 17.90 0.65
C GLY A 286 -10.93 16.88 0.81
N HIS A 287 -11.25 15.59 0.87
CA HIS A 287 -10.26 14.51 0.96
C HIS A 287 -9.43 14.40 -0.33
N TYR A 288 -10.05 14.44 -1.51
CA TYR A 288 -9.33 14.46 -2.80
C TYR A 288 -8.48 15.74 -2.96
N ILE A 289 -9.02 16.90 -2.58
CA ILE A 289 -8.25 18.16 -2.58
C ILE A 289 -7.03 18.06 -1.65
N SER A 290 -7.15 17.42 -0.49
CA SER A 290 -6.03 17.18 0.42
C SER A 290 -4.93 16.35 -0.23
N LYS A 291 -5.28 15.31 -1.00
CA LYS A 291 -4.29 14.51 -1.75
C LYS A 291 -3.61 15.33 -2.85
N ILE A 292 -4.38 16.08 -3.65
CA ILE A 292 -3.83 17.00 -4.66
C ILE A 292 -2.88 18.01 -4.03
N PHE A 293 -3.23 18.55 -2.85
CA PHE A 293 -2.39 19.49 -2.13
C PHE A 293 -1.05 18.88 -1.68
N LEU A 294 -1.02 17.60 -1.30
CA LEU A 294 0.22 16.91 -0.99
C LEU A 294 1.11 16.76 -2.24
N GLU A 295 0.52 16.38 -3.38
CA GLU A 295 1.23 16.25 -4.64
C GLU A 295 1.79 17.60 -5.14
N THR A 296 1.02 18.68 -5.03
CA THR A 296 1.45 20.02 -5.48
C THR A 296 2.55 20.63 -4.63
N LYS A 297 2.68 20.24 -3.37
CA LYS A 297 3.78 20.67 -2.49
C LYS A 297 5.15 20.18 -2.94
N LYS A 298 5.23 19.07 -3.67
CA LYS A 298 6.47 18.45 -4.15
C LYS A 298 7.53 18.29 -3.04
N ARG A 299 7.11 18.01 -1.83
CA ARG A 299 8.04 17.70 -0.74
C ARG A 299 8.66 16.33 -1.00
N PRO A 300 9.98 16.15 -0.72
CA PRO A 300 10.59 14.83 -0.84
C PRO A 300 9.85 13.81 0.05
N VAL A 301 9.65 12.61 -0.49
CA VAL A 301 8.94 11.51 0.21
C VAL A 301 9.72 11.10 1.47
N TYR A 302 11.04 11.18 1.41
CA TYR A 302 11.95 10.87 2.52
C TYR A 302 13.18 11.79 2.51
N ILE A 303 13.92 11.83 3.62
CA ILE A 303 15.19 12.54 3.75
C ILE A 303 16.23 11.58 4.33
N ILE A 304 17.28 11.29 3.57
CA ILE A 304 18.39 10.47 4.04
C ILE A 304 19.25 11.32 4.98
N LYS A 305 19.52 10.78 6.17
CA LYS A 305 20.44 11.33 7.16
C LYS A 305 21.84 10.74 7.01
N GLU A 306 21.90 9.44 6.67
CA GLU A 306 23.15 8.67 6.60
C GLU A 306 22.98 7.50 5.63
N LYS A 307 24.08 7.11 4.98
CA LYS A 307 24.16 5.92 4.12
C LYS A 307 25.53 5.25 4.26
N GLY A 308 25.61 3.94 4.05
CA GLY A 308 26.84 3.16 4.06
C GLY A 308 26.72 1.87 3.27
#